data_cb81c03990119cea11e9c87f099781d8
#
_entry.id   cb81c03990119cea11e9c87f099781d8
#
_cell.length_a   1.000
_cell.length_b   1.000
_cell.length_c   1.000
_cell.angle_alpha   90.00
_cell.angle_beta   90.00
_cell.angle_gamma   90.00
#
_symmetry.space_group_name_H-M   'P 1'
#
loop_
_entity.id
_entity.type
_entity.pdbx_description
1 polymer ?
#
loop_
_entity_poly.entity_id
_entity_poly.type
_entity_poly.pdbx_seq_one_letter_code
_entity_poly.pdbx_strand_id
1 'polypeptide(L)'
;MPPPAQHIHSPANPLFKDLRRLAQDSAASRKQGRAWLEGDHLARAARARQVRPALAVFAESSWQQSAHEWAGLARQNIVLADPLFAALSALPSPARMGIVIELPLPAQP
;
A
#
# COMPACT_ATOMS: atom_id res chain seq x y z
N MET A 1 6.69 -12.40 17.87
CA MET A 1 7.50 -11.70 16.85
C MET A 1 6.62 -10.85 15.97
N PRO A 2 7.01 -9.61 15.68
CA PRO A 2 6.25 -8.83 14.73
C PRO A 2 6.35 -9.46 13.33
N PRO A 3 5.31 -9.32 12.48
CA PRO A 3 5.38 -9.79 11.12
C PRO A 3 6.48 -9.07 10.34
N PRO A 4 7.07 -9.71 9.32
CA PRO A 4 8.11 -9.05 8.53
C PRO A 4 7.55 -7.88 7.73
N ALA A 5 8.31 -6.80 7.71
CA ALA A 5 7.97 -5.60 6.94
C ALA A 5 9.26 -4.84 6.61
N GLN A 6 9.25 -4.18 5.46
CA GLN A 6 10.32 -3.25 5.10
C GLN A 6 9.97 -1.86 5.63
N HIS A 7 10.83 -1.29 6.45
CA HIS A 7 10.64 0.04 7.03
C HIS A 7 11.40 1.08 6.22
N ILE A 8 10.72 2.16 5.84
CA ILE A 8 11.28 3.24 5.04
C ILE A 8 11.09 4.56 5.78
N HIS A 9 12.20 5.28 5.98
CA HIS A 9 12.21 6.56 6.70
C HIS A 9 12.74 7.71 5.84
N SER A 10 13.30 7.42 4.66
CA SER A 10 13.90 8.45 3.81
C SER A 10 13.03 8.74 2.59
N PRO A 11 12.76 10.03 2.29
CA PRO A 11 12.05 10.39 1.06
C PRO A 11 12.86 10.12 -0.22
N ALA A 12 14.16 9.85 -0.08
CA ALA A 12 15.01 9.50 -1.21
C ALA A 12 14.95 8.01 -1.58
N ASN A 13 14.28 7.19 -0.77
CA ASN A 13 14.18 5.76 -1.03
C ASN A 13 13.48 5.51 -2.38
N PRO A 14 14.07 4.68 -3.28
CA PRO A 14 13.49 4.45 -4.61
C PRO A 14 12.08 3.86 -4.58
N LEU A 15 11.80 2.94 -3.66
CA LEU A 15 10.47 2.35 -3.54
C LEU A 15 9.45 3.39 -3.11
N PHE A 16 9.80 4.26 -2.16
CA PHE A 16 8.92 5.35 -1.76
C PHE A 16 8.61 6.28 -2.94
N LYS A 17 9.61 6.63 -3.73
CA LYS A 17 9.41 7.49 -4.91
C LYS A 17 8.48 6.83 -5.92
N ASP A 18 8.63 5.53 -6.15
CA ASP A 18 7.75 4.78 -7.06
C ASP A 18 6.32 4.73 -6.55
N LEU A 19 6.13 4.48 -5.25
CA LEU A 19 4.82 4.46 -4.62
C LEU A 19 4.15 5.83 -4.72
N ARG A 20 4.89 6.90 -4.46
CA ARG A 20 4.38 8.25 -4.55
C ARG A 20 3.93 8.58 -5.96
N ARG A 21 4.72 8.20 -6.95
CA ARG A 21 4.36 8.39 -8.35
C ARG A 21 3.10 7.62 -8.70
N LEU A 22 3.01 6.38 -8.25
CA LEU A 22 1.84 5.53 -8.49
C LEU A 22 0.58 6.14 -7.86
N ALA A 23 0.70 6.70 -6.66
CA ALA A 23 -0.43 7.28 -5.95
C ALA A 23 -0.90 8.62 -6.53
N GLN A 24 0.01 9.40 -7.12
CA GLN A 24 -0.26 10.78 -7.52
C GLN A 24 -0.33 11.01 -9.04
N ASP A 25 0.12 10.05 -9.84
CA ASP A 25 0.16 10.17 -11.30
C ASP A 25 -0.65 9.04 -11.92
N SER A 26 -1.80 9.37 -12.52
CA SER A 26 -2.67 8.38 -13.14
C SER A 26 -2.00 7.64 -14.30
N ALA A 27 -1.03 8.25 -14.98
CA ALA A 27 -0.31 7.59 -16.06
C ALA A 27 0.65 6.51 -15.53
N ALA A 28 1.15 6.64 -14.31
CA ALA A 28 2.08 5.68 -13.74
C ALA A 28 1.43 4.30 -13.56
N SER A 29 0.14 4.26 -13.24
CA SER A 29 -0.59 3.00 -13.11
C SER A 29 -0.51 2.17 -14.39
N ARG A 30 -0.73 2.80 -15.54
CA ARG A 30 -0.65 2.11 -16.83
C ARG A 30 0.77 1.66 -17.15
N LYS A 31 1.77 2.51 -16.88
CA LYS A 31 3.18 2.18 -17.15
C LYS A 31 3.68 1.03 -16.30
N GLN A 32 3.31 1.02 -15.02
CA GLN A 32 3.78 0.00 -14.09
C GLN A 32 2.92 -1.27 -14.10
N GLY A 33 1.73 -1.23 -14.69
CA GLY A 33 0.78 -2.33 -14.62
C GLY A 33 0.29 -2.57 -13.19
N ARG A 34 0.16 -1.50 -12.39
CA ARG A 34 -0.22 -1.55 -10.98
C ARG A 34 -1.17 -0.42 -10.66
N ALA A 35 -1.91 -0.56 -9.56
CA ALA A 35 -2.77 0.50 -9.05
C ALA A 35 -2.57 0.67 -7.55
N TRP A 36 -2.57 1.93 -7.09
CA TRP A 36 -2.59 2.29 -5.68
C TRP A 36 -4.03 2.45 -5.22
N LEU A 37 -4.42 1.73 -4.19
CA LEU A 37 -5.74 1.82 -3.58
C LEU A 37 -5.55 2.20 -2.12
N GLU A 38 -6.02 3.38 -1.74
CA GLU A 38 -5.79 3.92 -0.40
C GLU A 38 -6.99 3.68 0.50
N GLY A 39 -6.72 3.20 1.73
CA GLY A 39 -7.72 3.04 2.77
C GLY A 39 -8.05 1.58 3.06
N ASP A 40 -8.52 1.35 4.28
CA ASP A 40 -8.85 0.01 4.75
C ASP A 40 -10.09 -0.57 4.07
N HIS A 41 -11.02 0.26 3.60
CA HIS A 41 -12.18 -0.22 2.85
C HIS A 41 -11.78 -0.96 1.59
N LEU A 42 -10.82 -0.42 0.84
CA LEU A 42 -10.34 -1.06 -0.38
C LEU A 42 -9.52 -2.31 -0.06
N ALA A 43 -8.77 -2.29 1.03
CA ALA A 43 -8.05 -3.46 1.49
C ALA A 43 -9.01 -4.61 1.87
N ARG A 44 -10.11 -4.28 2.57
CA ARG A 44 -11.14 -5.27 2.92
C ARG A 44 -11.83 -5.83 1.68
N ALA A 45 -12.10 -4.97 0.70
CA ALA A 45 -12.71 -5.40 -0.56
C ALA A 45 -11.79 -6.37 -1.32
N ALA A 46 -10.49 -6.08 -1.36
CA ALA A 46 -9.51 -6.98 -1.99
C ALA A 46 -9.49 -8.34 -1.29
N ARG A 47 -9.48 -8.34 0.04
CA ARG A 47 -9.50 -9.56 0.84
C ARG A 47 -10.77 -10.39 0.58
N ALA A 48 -11.92 -9.72 0.54
CA ALA A 48 -13.21 -10.39 0.31
C ALA A 48 -13.28 -11.02 -1.08
N ARG A 49 -12.59 -10.44 -2.05
CA ARG A 49 -12.54 -10.96 -3.43
C ARG A 49 -11.36 -11.90 -3.68
N GLN A 50 -10.61 -12.21 -2.63
CA GLN A 50 -9.42 -13.06 -2.70
C GLN A 50 -8.36 -12.52 -3.68
N VAL A 51 -8.31 -11.21 -3.84
CA VAL A 51 -7.24 -10.52 -4.55
C VAL A 51 -6.09 -10.33 -3.57
N ARG A 52 -4.91 -10.88 -3.90
CA ARG A 52 -3.72 -10.72 -3.06
C ARG A 52 -2.88 -9.58 -3.58
N PRO A 53 -2.81 -8.45 -2.87
CA PRO A 53 -1.97 -7.33 -3.31
C PRO A 53 -0.49 -7.71 -3.38
N ALA A 54 0.24 -7.04 -4.25
CA ALA A 54 1.70 -7.16 -4.28
C ALA A 54 2.30 -6.53 -3.02
N LEU A 55 1.77 -5.37 -2.62
CA LEU A 55 2.24 -4.64 -1.44
C LEU A 55 1.06 -4.21 -0.59
N ALA A 56 1.24 -4.24 0.73
CA ALA A 56 0.42 -3.51 1.68
C ALA A 56 1.32 -2.47 2.33
N VAL A 57 0.88 -1.21 2.33
CA VAL A 57 1.68 -0.07 2.74
C VAL A 57 0.99 0.59 3.93
N PHE A 58 1.74 0.82 5.00
CA PHE A 58 1.20 1.33 6.25
C PHE A 58 1.98 2.56 6.70
N ALA A 59 1.27 3.51 7.31
CA ALA A 59 1.93 4.48 8.16
C ALA A 59 2.45 3.75 9.41
N GLU A 60 3.60 4.13 9.92
CA GLU A 60 4.25 3.44 11.03
C GLU A 60 3.33 3.32 12.25
N SER A 61 2.62 4.39 12.59
CA SER A 61 1.69 4.38 13.72
C SER A 61 0.53 3.39 13.51
N SER A 62 0.06 3.26 12.28
CA SER A 62 -1.00 2.32 11.94
C SER A 62 -0.50 0.88 11.99
N TRP A 63 0.73 0.63 11.54
CA TRP A 63 1.33 -0.70 11.56
C TRP A 63 1.40 -1.25 12.97
N GLN A 64 1.80 -0.43 13.94
CA GLN A 64 1.89 -0.85 15.32
C GLN A 64 0.55 -1.33 15.89
N GLN A 65 -0.56 -0.77 15.39
CA GLN A 65 -1.89 -1.12 15.87
C GLN A 65 -2.56 -2.23 15.08
N SER A 66 -2.23 -2.38 13.80
CA SER A 66 -2.99 -3.20 12.86
C SER A 66 -2.21 -4.33 12.21
N ALA A 67 -0.93 -4.51 12.57
CA ALA A 67 -0.07 -5.47 11.89
C ALA A 67 -0.67 -6.88 11.89
N HIS A 68 -1.22 -7.32 13.02
CA HIS A 68 -1.79 -8.66 13.15
C HIS A 68 -3.04 -8.87 12.30
N GLU A 69 -3.77 -7.80 11.99
CA GLU A 69 -4.94 -7.88 11.11
C GLU A 69 -4.54 -7.98 9.64
N TRP A 70 -3.53 -7.22 9.22
CA TRP A 70 -3.22 -7.02 7.82
C TRP A 70 -1.94 -7.68 7.31
N ALA A 71 -1.11 -8.21 8.21
CA ALA A 71 0.22 -8.71 7.82
C ALA A 71 0.20 -9.82 6.78
N GLY A 72 -0.88 -10.60 6.73
CA GLY A 72 -1.02 -11.70 5.77
C GLY A 72 -1.75 -11.35 4.49
N LEU A 73 -2.19 -10.10 4.32
CA LEU A 73 -3.00 -9.70 3.17
C LEU A 73 -2.20 -9.71 1.86
N ALA A 74 -1.03 -9.08 1.86
CA ALA A 74 -0.22 -8.86 0.67
C ALA A 74 1.00 -9.77 0.67
N ARG A 75 1.69 -9.82 -0.47
CA ARG A 75 2.94 -10.57 -0.61
C ARG A 75 4.06 -9.94 0.21
N GLN A 76 4.05 -8.62 0.35
CA GLN A 76 5.07 -7.88 1.09
C GLN A 76 4.44 -6.70 1.82
N ASN A 77 4.92 -6.44 3.04
CA ASN A 77 4.48 -5.31 3.84
C ASN A 77 5.55 -4.23 3.83
N ILE A 78 5.11 -2.98 3.61
CA ILE A 78 5.96 -1.80 3.62
C ILE A 78 5.44 -0.88 4.72
N VAL A 79 6.33 -0.38 5.56
CA VAL A 79 5.99 0.57 6.62
C VAL A 79 6.73 1.87 6.36
N LEU A 80 5.98 2.95 6.19
CA LEU A 80 6.52 4.28 5.95
C LEU A 80 6.43 5.10 7.24
N ALA A 81 7.46 5.89 7.51
CA ALA A 81 7.34 6.93 8.55
C ALA A 81 6.09 7.76 8.27
N ASP A 82 5.37 8.16 9.32
CA ASP A 82 4.08 8.84 9.15
C ASP A 82 4.14 10.05 8.20
N PRO A 83 5.17 10.93 8.25
CA PRO A 83 5.26 12.03 7.30
C PRO A 83 5.40 11.57 5.85
N LEU A 84 6.06 10.43 5.61
CA LEU A 84 6.20 9.89 4.26
C LEU A 84 4.87 9.38 3.74
N PHE A 85 4.09 8.71 4.58
CA PHE A 85 2.77 8.26 4.16
C PHE A 85 1.87 9.46 3.82
N ALA A 86 1.90 10.50 4.63
CA ALA A 86 1.14 11.71 4.37
C ALA A 86 1.54 12.36 3.04
N ALA A 87 2.85 12.36 2.72
CA ALA A 87 3.35 12.93 1.47
C ALA A 87 2.96 12.08 0.25
N LEU A 88 2.80 10.77 0.44
CA LEU A 88 2.40 9.85 -0.62
C LEU A 88 0.91 9.93 -0.92
N SER A 89 0.09 10.15 0.09
CA SER A 89 -1.37 10.08 -0.02
C SER A 89 -1.91 11.06 -1.04
N ALA A 90 -2.85 10.59 -1.88
CA ALA A 90 -3.57 11.43 -2.84
C ALA A 90 -4.87 11.99 -2.26
N LEU A 91 -5.22 11.63 -1.03
CA LEU A 91 -6.48 12.05 -0.41
C LEU A 91 -6.29 13.35 0.38
N PRO A 92 -7.31 14.24 0.41
CA PRO A 92 -7.26 15.43 1.26
C PRO A 92 -7.08 15.09 2.74
N SER A 93 -7.66 13.97 3.18
CA SER A 93 -7.46 13.44 4.52
C SER A 93 -6.81 12.06 4.36
N PRO A 94 -5.48 11.96 4.58
CA PRO A 94 -4.77 10.72 4.33
C PRO A 94 -5.30 9.56 5.17
N ALA A 95 -5.50 8.42 4.54
CA ALA A 95 -5.70 7.17 5.25
C ALA A 95 -4.38 6.76 5.91
N ARG A 96 -4.38 5.65 6.64
CA ARG A 96 -3.19 5.18 7.34
C ARG A 96 -2.61 3.92 6.73
N MET A 97 -3.25 3.42 5.68
CA MET A 97 -2.77 2.28 4.91
C MET A 97 -3.29 2.33 3.50
N GLY A 98 -2.66 1.57 2.63
CA GLY A 98 -3.12 1.35 1.27
C GLY A 98 -2.52 0.07 0.74
N ILE A 99 -2.93 -0.30 -0.47
CA ILE A 99 -2.43 -1.50 -1.13
C ILE A 99 -2.03 -1.19 -2.56
N VAL A 100 -1.09 -1.98 -3.08
CA VAL A 100 -0.73 -1.96 -4.50
C VAL A 100 -1.16 -3.28 -5.10
N ILE A 101 -2.06 -3.22 -6.08
CA ILE A 101 -2.52 -4.39 -6.81
C ILE A 101 -1.91 -4.42 -8.20
N GLU A 102 -1.71 -5.63 -8.73
CA GLU A 102 -1.23 -5.80 -10.09
C GLU A 102 -2.41 -5.83 -11.07
N LEU A 103 -2.21 -5.25 -12.26
CA LEU A 103 -3.24 -5.15 -13.29
C LEU A 103 -2.81 -5.94 -14.53
N PRO A 104 -3.73 -6.54 -15.29
CA PRO A 104 -5.16 -6.65 -14.96
C PRO A 104 -5.40 -7.56 -13.76
N LEU A 105 -6.56 -7.40 -13.12
CA LEU A 105 -6.93 -8.30 -12.03
C LEU A 105 -7.13 -9.72 -12.56
N PRO A 106 -6.82 -10.76 -11.73
CA PRO A 106 -7.09 -12.12 -12.12
C PRO A 106 -8.58 -12.34 -12.42
N ALA A 107 -8.89 -13.18 -13.41
CA ALA A 107 -10.26 -13.53 -13.70
C ALA A 107 -10.86 -14.25 -12.49
N GLN A 108 -12.09 -13.89 -12.15
CA GLN A 108 -12.81 -14.57 -11.08
C GLN A 108 -13.41 -15.87 -11.63
N PRO A 109 -13.26 -17.00 -10.91
CA PRO A 109 -13.88 -18.25 -11.34
C PRO A 109 -15.40 -18.18 -11.23
#